data_98dca87a65547a7221b81cf844441bbb
#
_entry.id   98dca87a65547a7221b81cf844441bbb
#
_cell.length_a   1.000
_cell.length_b   1.000
_cell.length_c   1.000
_cell.angle_alpha   90.00
_cell.angle_beta   90.00
_cell.angle_gamma   90.00
#
_symmetry.space_group_name_H-M   'P 1'
#
loop_
_entity.id
_entity.type
_entity.pdbx_description
1 polymer ?
#
loop_
_entity_poly.entity_id
_entity_poly.type
_entity_poly.pdbx_seq_one_letter_code
_entity_poly.pdbx_strand_id
1 'polypeptide(L)'
;MAKVTTPWGPAAVVEELAIPQAGGGKEFASVVQLLEGADGQRLVRFAYTTGGVARRGPVTLRAEDIEQLRAGLRERRGLARALGLRPR
;
A
#
# COMPACT_ATOMS: atom_id res chain seq x y z
N MET A 1 5.05 15.48 -8.80
CA MET A 1 4.61 14.30 -8.10
C MET A 1 3.33 14.59 -7.31
N ALA A 2 2.43 13.65 -7.26
CA ALA A 2 1.20 13.81 -6.50
C ALA A 2 1.49 13.79 -5.00
N LYS A 3 0.76 14.61 -4.27
CA LYS A 3 0.84 14.62 -2.81
C LYS A 3 -0.42 14.01 -2.23
N VAL A 4 -0.24 13.30 -1.13
CA VAL A 4 -1.33 12.67 -0.41
C VAL A 4 -1.20 12.98 1.07
N THR A 5 -2.31 12.83 1.80
CA THR A 5 -2.32 13.00 3.25
C THR A 5 -2.24 11.62 3.89
N THR A 6 -1.39 11.49 4.89
CA THR A 6 -1.24 10.24 5.65
C THR A 6 -1.39 10.52 7.14
N PRO A 7 -1.56 9.49 7.98
CA PRO A 7 -1.58 9.70 9.43
C PRO A 7 -0.33 10.38 9.98
N TRP A 8 0.77 10.33 9.23
CA TRP A 8 2.04 10.94 9.63
C TRP A 8 2.32 12.25 8.89
N GLY A 9 1.29 12.84 8.26
CA GLY A 9 1.39 14.11 7.58
C GLY A 9 1.40 13.96 6.05
N PRO A 10 1.61 15.05 5.33
CA PRO A 10 1.63 15.00 3.87
C PRO A 10 2.84 14.24 3.36
N ALA A 11 2.66 13.57 2.23
CA ALA A 11 3.71 12.78 1.60
C ALA A 11 3.57 12.85 0.08
N ALA A 12 4.68 12.65 -0.61
CA ALA A 12 4.70 12.60 -2.08
C ALA A 12 4.69 11.17 -2.56
N VAL A 13 3.95 10.90 -3.64
CA VAL A 13 3.97 9.61 -4.29
C VAL A 13 5.23 9.51 -5.14
N VAL A 14 6.10 8.57 -4.79
CA VAL A 14 7.38 8.38 -5.47
C VAL A 14 7.27 7.31 -6.56
N GLU A 15 6.58 6.21 -6.26
CA GLU A 15 6.34 5.13 -7.21
C GLU A 15 4.94 4.62 -7.01
N GLU A 16 4.34 4.10 -8.07
CA GLU A 16 2.99 3.58 -7.98
C GLU A 16 2.84 2.38 -8.90
N LEU A 17 2.20 1.35 -8.38
CA LEU A 17 1.77 0.20 -9.16
C LEU A 17 0.25 0.14 -9.10
N ALA A 18 -0.40 0.18 -10.24
CA ALA A 18 -1.85 0.06 -10.33
C ALA A 18 -2.19 -1.27 -11.01
N ILE A 19 -3.06 -2.02 -10.39
CA ILE A 19 -3.51 -3.31 -10.90
C ILE A 19 -4.99 -3.19 -11.23
N PRO A 20 -5.35 -3.19 -12.51
CA PRO A 20 -6.76 -3.10 -12.90
C PRO A 20 -7.55 -4.27 -12.36
N GLN A 21 -8.75 -3.97 -11.88
CA GLN A 21 -9.65 -4.96 -11.32
C GLN A 21 -11.03 -4.78 -11.93
N ALA A 22 -11.80 -5.86 -11.94
CA ALA A 22 -13.20 -5.82 -12.32
C ALA A 22 -13.97 -6.75 -11.38
N GLY A 23 -15.04 -6.26 -10.81
CA GLY A 23 -15.85 -7.04 -9.90
C GLY A 23 -17.13 -6.31 -9.56
N GLY A 24 -18.21 -7.07 -9.32
CA GLY A 24 -19.50 -6.48 -8.97
C GLY A 24 -20.05 -5.53 -10.02
N GLY A 25 -19.71 -5.73 -11.31
CA GLY A 25 -20.16 -4.87 -12.38
C GLY A 25 -19.45 -3.53 -12.46
N LYS A 26 -18.36 -3.35 -11.74
CA LYS A 26 -17.60 -2.09 -11.70
C LYS A 26 -16.14 -2.33 -12.04
N GLU A 27 -15.54 -1.34 -12.65
CA GLU A 27 -14.10 -1.33 -12.89
C GLU A 27 -13.43 -0.45 -11.85
N PHE A 28 -12.35 -0.95 -11.27
CA PHE A 28 -11.55 -0.21 -10.31
C PHE A 28 -10.11 -0.68 -10.43
N ALA A 29 -9.23 -0.05 -9.69
CA ALA A 29 -7.83 -0.49 -9.63
C ALA A 29 -7.40 -0.63 -8.18
N SER A 30 -6.63 -1.69 -7.92
CA SER A 30 -5.91 -1.82 -6.65
C SER A 30 -4.56 -1.16 -6.86
N VAL A 31 -4.16 -0.26 -5.96
CA VAL A 31 -2.90 0.45 -6.11
C VAL A 31 -2.02 0.23 -4.91
N VAL A 32 -0.72 0.14 -5.17
CA VAL A 32 0.31 0.11 -4.15
C VAL A 32 1.24 1.27 -4.45
N GLN A 33 1.47 2.13 -3.46
CA GLN A 33 2.24 3.33 -3.65
C GLN A 33 3.38 3.40 -2.64
N LEU A 34 4.55 3.80 -3.12
CA LEU A 34 5.64 4.19 -2.24
C LEU A 34 5.54 5.70 -2.03
N LEU A 35 5.47 6.11 -0.79
CA LEU A 35 5.34 7.51 -0.42
C LEU A 35 6.59 7.97 0.33
N GLU A 36 6.88 9.25 0.22
CA GLU A 36 7.96 9.86 0.99
C GLU A 36 7.43 11.09 1.71
N GLY A 37 7.54 11.09 3.03
CA GLY A 37 7.14 12.21 3.87
C GLY A 37 8.15 13.33 3.85
N ALA A 38 7.79 14.46 4.45
CA ALA A 38 8.62 15.65 4.45
C ALA A 38 9.98 15.45 5.13
N ASP A 39 10.03 14.51 6.05
CA ASP A 39 11.26 14.17 6.80
C ASP A 39 12.03 13.02 6.17
N GLY A 40 11.67 12.61 4.95
CA GLY A 40 12.29 11.48 4.28
C GLY A 40 11.77 10.13 4.72
N GLN A 41 10.77 10.08 5.57
CA GLN A 41 10.17 8.83 6.01
C GLN A 41 9.51 8.12 4.82
N ARG A 42 9.77 6.81 4.71
CA ARG A 42 9.16 5.99 3.65
C ARG A 42 7.91 5.30 4.16
N LEU A 43 6.86 5.35 3.35
CA LEU A 43 5.57 4.76 3.67
C LEU A 43 5.11 3.94 2.47
N VAL A 44 4.33 2.89 2.73
CA VAL A 44 3.69 2.10 1.67
C VAL A 44 2.19 2.21 1.88
N ARG A 45 1.47 2.59 0.84
CA ARG A 45 0.02 2.74 0.90
C ARG A 45 -0.66 1.78 -0.05
N PHE A 46 -1.64 1.06 0.47
CA PHE A 46 -2.53 0.20 -0.32
C PHE A 46 -3.88 0.88 -0.41
N ALA A 47 -4.42 0.98 -1.61
CA ALA A 47 -5.73 1.61 -1.81
C ALA A 47 -6.40 0.99 -3.01
N TYR A 48 -7.68 1.24 -3.18
CA TYR A 48 -8.31 1.02 -4.46
C TYR A 48 -8.83 2.35 -4.99
N THR A 49 -8.90 2.46 -6.30
CA THR A 49 -9.33 3.70 -6.93
C THR A 49 -10.44 3.42 -7.94
N THR A 50 -11.33 4.38 -8.09
CA THR A 50 -12.28 4.42 -9.19
C THR A 50 -12.12 5.76 -9.87
N GLY A 51 -11.96 5.75 -11.21
CA GLY A 51 -11.70 6.98 -11.93
C GLY A 51 -10.42 7.69 -11.52
N GLY A 52 -9.43 6.95 -11.03
CA GLY A 52 -8.16 7.52 -10.59
C GLY A 52 -8.18 8.15 -9.21
N VAL A 53 -9.32 8.10 -8.51
CA VAL A 53 -9.45 8.71 -7.18
C VAL A 53 -9.46 7.60 -6.12
N ALA A 54 -8.58 7.73 -5.12
CA ALA A 54 -8.52 6.78 -4.01
C ALA A 54 -9.84 6.82 -3.22
N ARG A 55 -10.32 5.64 -2.89
CA ARG A 55 -11.58 5.51 -2.16
C ARG A 55 -11.30 5.23 -0.69
N ARG A 56 -12.36 4.94 0.05
CA ARG A 56 -12.35 4.79 1.51
C ARG A 56 -11.21 3.93 2.02
N GLY A 57 -10.61 4.37 3.11
CA GLY A 57 -9.78 3.53 3.94
C GLY A 57 -8.50 3.02 3.31
N PRO A 58 -7.71 3.87 2.65
CA PRO A 58 -6.37 3.42 2.26
C PRO A 58 -5.62 2.98 3.50
N VAL A 59 -4.89 1.88 3.37
CA VAL A 59 -4.06 1.36 4.45
C VAL A 59 -2.63 1.83 4.18
N THR A 60 -2.08 2.59 5.12
CA THR A 60 -0.72 3.11 5.01
C THR A 60 0.14 2.51 6.10
N LEU A 61 1.29 1.96 5.71
CA LEU A 61 2.24 1.34 6.63
C LEU A 61 3.59 2.04 6.49
N ARG A 62 4.29 2.17 7.61
CA ARG A 62 5.67 2.65 7.59
C ARG A 62 6.58 1.49 7.18
N ALA A 63 7.79 1.82 6.72
CA ALA A 63 8.75 0.79 6.37
C ALA A 63 8.98 -0.18 7.53
N GLU A 64 9.06 0.34 8.75
CA GLU A 64 9.24 -0.50 9.94
C GLU A 64 8.04 -1.42 10.19
N ASP A 65 6.83 -1.00 9.80
CA ASP A 65 5.64 -1.85 9.93
C ASP A 65 5.69 -3.00 8.93
N ILE A 66 6.26 -2.77 7.75
CA ILE A 66 6.45 -3.84 6.76
C ILE A 66 7.40 -4.90 7.31
N GLU A 67 8.43 -4.49 8.05
CA GLU A 67 9.31 -5.46 8.70
C GLU A 67 8.58 -6.29 9.74
N GLN A 68 7.67 -5.67 10.50
CA GLN A 68 6.83 -6.41 11.44
C GLN A 68 5.90 -7.36 10.73
N LEU A 69 5.35 -6.94 9.57
CA LEU A 69 4.54 -7.81 8.74
C LEU A 69 5.32 -9.05 8.34
N ARG A 70 6.53 -8.87 7.82
CA ARG A 70 7.36 -10.00 7.41
C ARG A 70 7.68 -10.93 8.57
N ALA A 71 7.97 -10.38 9.74
CA ALA A 71 8.22 -11.19 10.92
C ALA A 71 6.99 -12.00 11.30
N GLY A 72 5.80 -11.39 11.22
CA GLY A 72 4.55 -12.07 11.54
C GLY A 72 4.17 -13.16 10.56
N LEU A 73 4.70 -13.12 9.33
CA LEU A 73 4.42 -14.15 8.33
C LEU A 73 5.11 -15.48 8.62
N ARG A 74 6.07 -15.49 9.52
CA ARG A 74 6.81 -16.71 9.86
C ARG A 74 5.87 -17.83 10.32
N GLU A 75 4.82 -17.48 11.04
CA GLU A 75 3.85 -18.44 11.56
C GLU A 75 2.56 -18.49 10.74
N ARG A 76 2.56 -17.84 9.57
CA ARG A 76 1.39 -17.72 8.72
C ARG A 76 1.76 -18.05 7.29
N ARG A 77 2.08 -19.32 7.06
CA ARG A 77 2.61 -19.77 5.77
C ARG A 77 1.68 -19.53 4.60
N GLY A 78 0.38 -19.72 4.81
CA GLY A 78 -0.60 -19.46 3.76
C GLY A 78 -0.61 -18.01 3.34
N LEU A 79 -0.58 -17.10 4.31
CA LEU A 79 -0.55 -15.68 4.03
C LEU A 79 0.75 -15.27 3.35
N ALA A 80 1.88 -15.78 3.85
CA ALA A 80 3.18 -15.49 3.24
C ALA A 80 3.22 -15.94 1.77
N ARG A 81 2.69 -17.12 1.51
CA ARG A 81 2.65 -17.67 0.15
C ARG A 81 1.75 -16.82 -0.75
N ALA A 82 0.57 -16.45 -0.25
CA ALA A 82 -0.37 -15.65 -1.03
C ALA A 82 0.21 -14.27 -1.37
N LEU A 83 0.95 -13.68 -0.45
CA LEU A 83 1.60 -12.38 -0.67
C LEU A 83 2.89 -12.50 -1.48
N GLY A 84 3.46 -13.70 -1.59
CA GLY A 84 4.74 -13.89 -2.26
C GLY A 84 5.90 -13.28 -1.50
N LEU A 85 5.74 -13.08 -0.19
CA LEU A 85 6.77 -12.47 0.64
C LEU A 85 7.51 -13.54 1.44
N ARG A 86 8.82 -13.36 1.56
CA ARG A 86 9.61 -14.23 2.42
C ARG A 86 9.42 -13.80 3.87
N PRO A 87 9.07 -14.71 4.77
CA PRO A 87 9.04 -14.40 6.19
C PRO A 87 10.44 -14.07 6.68
N ARG A 88 10.49 -13.22 7.63
CA ARG A 88 11.76 -12.83 8.22
C ARG A 88 12.10 -13.68 9.42
#